data_034dc7eab52f25f8f5846c7d7b5d4708
#
_entry.id   034dc7eab52f25f8f5846c7d7b5d4708
#
_cell.length_a   1.000
_cell.length_b   1.000
_cell.length_c   1.000
_cell.angle_alpha   90.00
_cell.angle_beta   90.00
_cell.angle_gamma   90.00
#
_symmetry.space_group_name_H-M   'P 1'
#
loop_
_entity.id
_entity.type
_entity.pdbx_description
1 polymer ?
#
loop_
_entity_poly.entity_id
_entity_poly.type
_entity_poly.pdbx_seq_one_letter_code
_entity_poly.pdbx_strand_id
1 'polypeptide(L)'
;RLIHDQIAPLFERTFIADSYSCRKGMGTLYAIRRLDHHIRSCSRNYSRPCWVLKLDVQGYFFSIDRKILYAMLRSYLERHWTAYCAAQPAGRYMLDSELLFYLLERVIFHDATQNCIVRGSRKVWADFPPSKSLFHAAPDCGLPIGNLTSQLFSNIYMDRFDQWMKRELKVRH
;
A
#
# COMPACT_ATOMS: atom_id res chain seq x y z
N ARG A 1 7.88 12.18 -4.21
CA ARG A 1 7.45 11.87 -5.58
C ARG A 1 8.53 11.12 -6.35
N LEU A 2 9.80 11.58 -6.33
CA LEU A 2 10.91 10.93 -7.04
C LEU A 2 10.95 9.39 -6.82
N ILE A 3 10.98 8.95 -5.56
CA ILE A 3 11.01 7.52 -5.21
C ILE A 3 9.78 6.81 -5.79
N HIS A 4 8.59 7.35 -5.54
CA HIS A 4 7.35 6.75 -6.03
C HIS A 4 7.37 6.53 -7.55
N ASP A 5 7.73 7.55 -8.33
CA ASP A 5 7.69 7.50 -9.80
C ASP A 5 8.71 6.49 -10.37
N GLN A 6 9.75 6.16 -9.62
CA GLN A 6 10.74 5.18 -10.03
C GLN A 6 10.37 3.74 -9.66
N ILE A 7 9.84 3.50 -8.47
CA ILE A 7 9.58 2.12 -8.02
C ILE A 7 8.14 1.66 -8.29
N ALA A 8 7.16 2.56 -8.35
CA ALA A 8 5.76 2.18 -8.54
C ALA A 8 5.53 1.30 -9.77
N PRO A 9 6.07 1.59 -10.97
CA PRO A 9 5.85 0.73 -12.14
C PRO A 9 6.40 -0.70 -11.99
N LEU A 10 7.40 -0.88 -11.12
CA LEU A 10 7.95 -2.20 -10.84
C LEU A 10 7.02 -3.01 -9.94
N PHE A 11 6.47 -2.38 -8.89
CA PHE A 11 5.54 -3.03 -7.96
C PHE A 11 4.12 -3.20 -8.52
N GLU A 12 3.67 -2.30 -9.40
CA GLU A 12 2.36 -2.43 -10.06
C GLU A 12 2.18 -3.78 -10.79
N ARG A 13 3.27 -4.40 -11.22
CA ARG A 13 3.27 -5.71 -11.89
C ARG A 13 3.07 -6.89 -10.94
N THR A 14 3.29 -6.68 -9.63
CA THR A 14 3.17 -7.74 -8.62
C THR A 14 1.76 -7.83 -8.06
N PHE A 15 1.04 -6.73 -8.01
CA PHE A 15 -0.27 -6.67 -7.39
C PHE A 15 -1.29 -7.55 -8.10
N ILE A 16 -2.16 -8.18 -7.32
CA ILE A 16 -3.27 -8.93 -7.89
C ILE A 16 -4.22 -8.00 -8.66
N ALA A 17 -4.97 -8.55 -9.61
CA ALA A 17 -5.89 -7.78 -10.46
C ALA A 17 -6.98 -7.06 -9.66
N ASP A 18 -7.36 -7.62 -8.49
CA ASP A 18 -8.42 -7.11 -7.64
C ASP A 18 -7.90 -6.26 -6.45
N SER A 19 -6.67 -5.77 -6.51
CA SER A 19 -6.14 -4.71 -5.64
C SER A 19 -6.37 -3.35 -6.31
N TYR A 20 -7.19 -2.48 -5.73
CA TYR A 20 -7.68 -1.26 -6.42
C TYR A 20 -7.21 0.04 -5.80
N SER A 21 -6.82 0.02 -4.52
CA SER A 21 -6.51 1.24 -3.76
C SER A 21 -5.36 2.01 -4.37
N CYS A 22 -5.56 3.31 -4.61
CA CYS A 22 -4.54 4.25 -5.07
C CYS A 22 -3.79 3.84 -6.36
N ARG A 23 -4.39 3.00 -7.18
CA ARG A 23 -3.82 2.55 -8.46
C ARG A 23 -4.46 3.30 -9.63
N LYS A 24 -3.64 3.66 -10.63
CA LYS A 24 -4.09 4.39 -11.81
C LYS A 24 -5.11 3.57 -12.61
N GLY A 25 -6.26 4.17 -12.90
CA GLY A 25 -7.36 3.52 -13.64
C GLY A 25 -8.20 2.55 -12.80
N MET A 26 -7.85 2.33 -11.52
CA MET A 26 -8.53 1.41 -10.62
C MET A 26 -9.11 2.16 -9.43
N GLY A 27 -10.14 2.97 -9.65
CA GLY A 27 -10.84 3.71 -8.58
C GLY A 27 -12.03 2.94 -8.02
N THR A 28 -12.74 3.57 -7.08
CA THR A 28 -13.91 3.01 -6.40
C THR A 28 -14.96 2.45 -7.37
N LEU A 29 -15.25 3.17 -8.45
CA LEU A 29 -16.23 2.72 -9.46
C LEU A 29 -15.77 1.43 -10.15
N TYR A 30 -14.47 1.31 -10.45
CA TYR A 30 -13.91 0.08 -11.01
C TYR A 30 -14.07 -1.10 -10.02
N ALA A 31 -13.74 -0.89 -8.76
CA ALA A 31 -13.88 -1.89 -7.70
C ALA A 31 -15.35 -2.36 -7.55
N ILE A 32 -16.32 -1.43 -7.57
CA ILE A 32 -17.75 -1.76 -7.49
C ILE A 32 -18.18 -2.63 -8.70
N ARG A 33 -17.76 -2.28 -9.90
CA ARG A 33 -18.08 -3.07 -11.11
C ARG A 33 -17.48 -4.47 -11.05
N ARG A 34 -16.25 -4.59 -10.53
CA ARG A 34 -15.60 -5.89 -10.33
C ARG A 34 -16.34 -6.73 -9.28
N LEU A 35 -16.72 -6.12 -8.16
CA LEU A 35 -17.50 -6.81 -7.12
C LEU A 35 -18.85 -7.30 -7.66
N ASP A 36 -19.59 -6.46 -8.41
CA ASP A 36 -20.85 -6.86 -9.05
C ASP A 36 -20.63 -8.05 -10.00
N HIS A 37 -19.58 -8.01 -10.83
CA HIS A 37 -19.21 -9.11 -11.70
C HIS A 37 -18.96 -10.41 -10.91
N HIS A 38 -18.21 -10.34 -9.81
CA HIS A 38 -17.94 -11.52 -8.98
C HIS A 38 -19.20 -12.06 -8.31
N ILE A 39 -20.06 -11.18 -7.79
CA ILE A 39 -21.35 -11.59 -7.19
C ILE A 39 -22.22 -12.29 -8.24
N ARG A 40 -22.35 -11.73 -9.45
CA ARG A 40 -23.12 -12.36 -10.55
C ARG A 40 -22.53 -13.70 -10.94
N SER A 41 -21.23 -13.81 -11.05
CA SER A 41 -20.55 -15.07 -11.37
C SER A 41 -20.81 -16.14 -10.29
N CYS A 42 -20.60 -15.80 -9.01
CA CYS A 42 -20.80 -16.73 -7.90
C CYS A 42 -22.25 -17.14 -7.71
N SER A 43 -23.19 -16.19 -7.86
CA SER A 43 -24.62 -16.43 -7.69
C SER A 43 -25.33 -16.99 -8.94
N ARG A 44 -24.63 -17.19 -10.04
CA ARG A 44 -25.23 -17.51 -11.35
C ARG A 44 -26.32 -16.51 -11.72
N ASN A 45 -25.96 -15.24 -11.80
CA ASN A 45 -26.89 -14.13 -12.02
C ASN A 45 -28.04 -14.10 -11.00
N TYR A 46 -27.70 -14.19 -9.71
CA TYR A 46 -28.65 -14.14 -8.57
C TYR A 46 -29.63 -15.31 -8.49
N SER A 47 -29.38 -16.41 -9.20
CA SER A 47 -30.24 -17.61 -9.17
C SER A 47 -29.95 -18.52 -7.97
N ARG A 48 -28.86 -18.30 -7.25
CA ARG A 48 -28.49 -19.04 -6.03
C ARG A 48 -27.86 -18.12 -4.97
N PRO A 49 -27.90 -18.48 -3.69
CA PRO A 49 -27.26 -17.72 -2.62
C PRO A 49 -25.76 -17.51 -2.88
N CYS A 50 -25.29 -16.29 -2.55
CA CYS A 50 -23.88 -15.91 -2.59
C CYS A 50 -23.53 -15.17 -1.30
N TRP A 51 -22.41 -15.49 -0.69
CA TRP A 51 -21.96 -14.87 0.55
C TRP A 51 -20.82 -13.93 0.26
N VAL A 52 -20.88 -12.71 0.81
CA VAL A 52 -19.84 -11.70 0.69
C VAL A 52 -19.25 -11.46 2.08
N LEU A 53 -17.98 -11.78 2.26
CA LEU A 53 -17.24 -11.45 3.47
C LEU A 53 -16.59 -10.08 3.31
N LYS A 54 -16.99 -9.13 4.17
CA LYS A 54 -16.36 -7.81 4.25
C LYS A 54 -15.49 -7.74 5.50
N LEU A 55 -14.21 -7.50 5.31
CA LEU A 55 -13.23 -7.30 6.38
C LEU A 55 -12.68 -5.88 6.31
N ASP A 56 -12.28 -5.36 7.46
CA ASP A 56 -11.58 -4.08 7.58
C ASP A 56 -10.44 -4.19 8.59
N VAL A 57 -9.34 -3.49 8.33
CA VAL A 57 -8.19 -3.45 9.23
C VAL A 57 -8.21 -2.14 10.00
N GLN A 58 -8.47 -2.24 11.30
CA GLN A 58 -8.52 -1.08 12.17
C GLN A 58 -7.18 -0.34 12.19
N GLY A 59 -7.22 0.96 11.89
CA GLY A 59 -6.02 1.80 11.96
C GLY A 59 -4.89 1.36 11.01
N TYR A 60 -5.21 0.79 9.86
CA TYR A 60 -4.26 0.14 8.95
C TYR A 60 -2.97 0.93 8.74
N PHE A 61 -3.05 2.20 8.31
CA PHE A 61 -1.87 3.04 8.07
C PHE A 61 -0.99 3.23 9.30
N PHE A 62 -1.58 3.25 10.49
CA PHE A 62 -0.89 3.46 11.76
C PHE A 62 -0.33 2.16 12.36
N SER A 63 -0.76 1.02 11.84
CA SER A 63 -0.34 -0.32 12.27
C SER A 63 0.74 -0.95 11.37
N ILE A 64 1.09 -0.31 10.25
CA ILE A 64 2.13 -0.81 9.35
C ILE A 64 3.48 -0.78 10.07
N ASP A 65 4.09 -1.95 10.29
CA ASP A 65 5.45 -2.08 10.81
C ASP A 65 6.46 -1.63 9.76
N ARG A 66 7.22 -0.57 10.09
CA ARG A 66 8.17 0.05 9.17
C ARG A 66 9.38 -0.84 8.87
N LYS A 67 9.78 -1.71 9.81
CA LYS A 67 10.89 -2.65 9.61
C LYS A 67 10.49 -3.76 8.64
N ILE A 68 9.29 -4.32 8.84
CA ILE A 68 8.73 -5.33 7.92
C ILE A 68 8.57 -4.74 6.53
N LEU A 69 7.96 -3.55 6.42
CA LEU A 69 7.80 -2.85 5.15
C LEU A 69 9.15 -2.64 4.44
N TYR A 70 10.15 -2.12 5.16
CA TYR A 70 11.47 -1.88 4.59
C TYR A 70 12.14 -3.18 4.13
N ALA A 71 12.05 -4.25 4.92
CA ALA A 71 12.59 -5.55 4.57
C ALA A 71 11.92 -6.12 3.29
N MET A 72 10.60 -5.97 3.15
CA MET A 72 9.86 -6.38 1.95
C MET A 72 10.33 -5.62 0.71
N LEU A 73 10.39 -4.28 0.80
CA LEU A 73 10.86 -3.41 -0.27
C LEU A 73 12.30 -3.75 -0.68
N ARG A 74 13.19 -3.81 0.31
CA ARG A 74 14.61 -4.08 0.11
C ARG A 74 14.83 -5.42 -0.58
N SER A 75 14.26 -6.50 -0.05
CA SER A 75 14.39 -7.84 -0.61
C SER A 75 13.89 -7.95 -2.06
N TYR A 76 12.83 -7.23 -2.41
CA TYR A 76 12.31 -7.22 -3.77
C TYR A 76 13.20 -6.39 -4.71
N LEU A 77 13.60 -5.19 -4.29
CA LEU A 77 14.42 -4.28 -5.09
C LEU A 77 15.85 -4.83 -5.31
N GLU A 78 16.48 -5.43 -4.31
CA GLU A 78 17.80 -6.08 -4.47
C GLU A 78 17.80 -7.12 -5.60
N ARG A 79 16.70 -7.84 -5.78
CA ARG A 79 16.60 -8.85 -6.83
C ARG A 79 16.25 -8.30 -8.22
N HIS A 80 15.54 -7.19 -8.28
CA HIS A 80 14.89 -6.77 -9.52
C HIS A 80 15.35 -5.39 -10.03
N TRP A 81 15.94 -4.55 -9.18
CA TRP A 81 16.21 -3.16 -9.50
C TRP A 81 17.19 -2.99 -10.66
N THR A 82 18.33 -3.69 -10.62
CA THR A 82 19.37 -3.59 -11.66
C THR A 82 18.81 -3.97 -13.04
N ALA A 83 18.11 -5.10 -13.12
CA ALA A 83 17.50 -5.54 -14.38
C ALA A 83 16.39 -4.58 -14.83
N TYR A 84 15.61 -4.03 -13.91
CA TYR A 84 14.59 -3.04 -14.22
C TYR A 84 15.19 -1.75 -14.77
N CYS A 85 16.27 -1.25 -14.18
CA CYS A 85 16.98 -0.06 -14.66
C CYS A 85 17.54 -0.28 -16.06
N ALA A 86 18.18 -1.42 -16.30
CA ALA A 86 18.75 -1.76 -17.61
C ALA A 86 17.69 -1.85 -18.73
N ALA A 87 16.46 -2.19 -18.39
CA ALA A 87 15.34 -2.27 -19.34
C ALA A 87 14.64 -0.93 -19.61
N GLN A 88 15.08 0.18 -18.98
CA GLN A 88 14.49 1.49 -19.23
C GLN A 88 15.01 2.12 -20.53
N PRO A 89 14.21 2.98 -21.18
CA PRO A 89 14.66 3.71 -22.37
C PRO A 89 15.92 4.54 -22.11
N ALA A 90 16.78 4.64 -23.10
CA ALA A 90 17.97 5.49 -23.03
C ALA A 90 17.59 6.93 -22.68
N GLY A 91 18.35 7.54 -21.75
CA GLY A 91 18.10 8.90 -21.28
C GLY A 91 17.10 9.02 -20.12
N ARG A 92 16.41 7.94 -19.72
CA ARG A 92 15.62 7.96 -18.49
C ARG A 92 16.54 7.93 -17.29
N TYR A 93 16.46 8.96 -16.44
CA TYR A 93 17.21 8.99 -15.20
C TYR A 93 16.65 7.94 -14.21
N MET A 94 17.56 7.08 -13.75
CA MET A 94 17.26 6.09 -12.70
C MET A 94 18.22 6.32 -11.54
N LEU A 95 17.70 6.21 -10.32
CA LEU A 95 18.53 6.23 -9.12
C LEU A 95 19.45 5.00 -9.12
N ASP A 96 20.72 5.19 -8.72
CA ASP A 96 21.53 4.04 -8.35
C ASP A 96 20.94 3.34 -7.12
N SER A 97 21.33 2.09 -6.90
CA SER A 97 20.74 1.26 -5.83
C SER A 97 21.08 1.79 -4.44
N GLU A 98 22.28 2.35 -4.23
CA GLU A 98 22.71 2.85 -2.93
C GLU A 98 21.89 4.08 -2.55
N LEU A 99 21.77 5.04 -3.45
CA LEU A 99 20.94 6.24 -3.22
C LEU A 99 19.46 5.87 -3.05
N LEU A 100 18.94 4.92 -3.82
CA LEU A 100 17.57 4.45 -3.68
C LEU A 100 17.30 3.90 -2.28
N PHE A 101 18.16 3.00 -1.78
CA PHE A 101 17.99 2.41 -0.46
C PHE A 101 18.16 3.43 0.65
N TYR A 102 19.11 4.34 0.52
CA TYR A 102 19.27 5.45 1.46
C TYR A 102 18.00 6.31 1.56
N LEU A 103 17.42 6.69 0.42
CA LEU A 103 16.21 7.51 0.39
C LEU A 103 14.99 6.75 0.92
N LEU A 104 14.85 5.46 0.61
CA LEU A 104 13.78 4.62 1.14
C LEU A 104 13.86 4.53 2.66
N GLU A 105 15.02 4.29 3.21
CA GLU A 105 15.25 4.23 4.64
C GLU A 105 14.85 5.56 5.31
N ARG A 106 15.31 6.68 4.76
CA ARG A 106 14.97 8.01 5.28
C ARG A 106 13.48 8.31 5.24
N VAL A 107 12.78 7.91 4.19
CA VAL A 107 11.34 8.17 4.06
C VAL A 107 10.51 7.24 4.95
N ILE A 108 10.89 5.96 5.07
CA ILE A 108 10.13 4.98 5.85
C ILE A 108 10.30 5.21 7.35
N PHE A 109 11.54 5.46 7.80
CA PHE A 109 11.82 5.64 9.23
C PHE A 109 11.71 7.08 9.73
N HIS A 110 11.37 8.03 8.83
CA HIS A 110 11.09 9.40 9.26
C HIS A 110 9.89 9.45 10.21
N ASP A 111 10.12 10.02 11.39
CA ASP A 111 9.03 10.26 12.35
C ASP A 111 8.34 11.58 12.02
N ALA A 112 7.21 11.50 11.34
CA ALA A 112 6.43 12.66 10.94
C ALA A 112 5.77 13.39 12.12
N THR A 113 5.83 12.84 13.34
CA THR A 113 5.24 13.49 14.53
C THR A 113 6.19 14.47 15.19
N GLN A 114 7.51 14.36 14.97
CA GLN A 114 8.51 15.18 15.64
C GLN A 114 8.59 16.62 15.11
N ASN A 115 8.39 16.83 13.82
CA ASN A 115 8.51 18.13 13.17
C ASN A 115 7.24 18.50 12.42
N CYS A 116 6.09 18.47 13.10
CA CYS A 116 4.80 18.79 12.52
C CYS A 116 4.18 20.04 13.18
N ILE A 117 3.39 20.76 12.40
CA ILE A 117 2.55 21.85 12.90
C ILE A 117 1.16 21.31 13.18
N VAL A 118 0.82 21.19 14.46
CA VAL A 118 -0.54 20.80 14.88
C VAL A 118 -1.46 22.03 14.77
N ARG A 119 -2.49 21.91 13.93
CA ARG A 119 -3.51 22.95 13.74
C ARG A 119 -4.80 22.54 14.44
N GLY A 120 -5.51 23.54 14.99
CA GLY A 120 -6.77 23.33 15.72
C GLY A 120 -6.62 23.42 17.23
N SER A 121 -7.73 23.37 17.96
CA SER A 121 -7.74 23.44 19.42
C SER A 121 -7.42 22.06 20.05
N ARG A 122 -6.80 22.05 21.23
CA ARG A 122 -6.53 20.83 21.99
C ARG A 122 -7.80 20.03 22.29
N LYS A 123 -8.95 20.68 22.44
CA LYS A 123 -10.25 20.01 22.68
C LYS A 123 -10.66 19.14 21.50
N VAL A 124 -10.51 19.64 20.26
CA VAL A 124 -10.84 18.87 19.04
C VAL A 124 -9.93 17.66 18.90
N TRP A 125 -8.66 17.77 19.26
CA TRP A 125 -7.70 16.67 19.23
C TRP A 125 -7.93 15.64 20.35
N ALA A 126 -8.45 16.06 21.51
CA ALA A 126 -8.73 15.15 22.62
C ALA A 126 -9.82 14.12 22.30
N ASP A 127 -10.79 14.49 21.46
CA ASP A 127 -11.88 13.61 21.03
C ASP A 127 -11.49 12.68 19.86
N PHE A 128 -10.27 12.81 19.33
CA PHE A 128 -9.83 12.00 18.22
C PHE A 128 -9.38 10.60 18.67
N PRO A 129 -9.94 9.51 18.09
CA PRO A 129 -9.62 8.15 18.52
C PRO A 129 -8.12 7.85 18.40
N PRO A 130 -7.45 7.35 19.45
CA PRO A 130 -6.02 7.02 19.41
C PRO A 130 -5.64 6.08 18.26
N SER A 131 -6.50 5.12 17.91
CA SER A 131 -6.31 4.17 16.80
C SER A 131 -6.29 4.81 15.41
N LYS A 132 -6.68 6.07 15.31
CA LYS A 132 -6.68 6.86 14.05
C LYS A 132 -5.62 7.96 14.05
N SER A 133 -4.67 7.92 14.97
CA SER A 133 -3.66 8.96 15.15
C SER A 133 -2.25 8.39 15.07
N LEU A 134 -1.41 8.99 14.22
CA LEU A 134 0.01 8.64 14.14
C LEU A 134 0.76 8.93 15.45
N PHE A 135 0.29 9.90 16.25
CA PHE A 135 0.88 10.23 17.56
C PHE A 135 0.71 9.11 18.60
N HIS A 136 -0.19 8.17 18.35
CA HIS A 136 -0.47 7.04 19.23
C HIS A 136 -0.09 5.70 18.60
N ALA A 137 0.58 5.73 17.43
CA ALA A 137 1.08 4.52 16.80
C ALA A 137 2.12 3.83 17.69
N ALA A 138 2.19 2.51 17.61
CA ALA A 138 3.22 1.76 18.31
C ALA A 138 4.63 2.16 17.82
N PRO A 139 5.68 1.97 18.63
CA PRO A 139 7.05 2.23 18.20
C PRO A 139 7.35 1.52 16.87
N ASP A 140 8.06 2.20 15.98
CA ASP A 140 8.41 1.71 14.63
C ASP A 140 7.21 1.39 13.73
N CYS A 141 5.99 1.76 14.11
CA CYS A 141 4.78 1.59 13.31
C CYS A 141 4.27 2.92 12.75
N GLY A 142 3.49 2.80 11.69
CA GLY A 142 2.71 3.89 11.12
C GLY A 142 3.37 4.62 9.97
N LEU A 143 2.53 4.95 8.99
CA LEU A 143 2.88 5.79 7.85
C LEU A 143 1.98 7.03 7.83
N PRO A 144 2.51 8.22 7.46
CA PRO A 144 1.71 9.43 7.35
C PRO A 144 0.72 9.30 6.18
N ILE A 145 -0.54 9.65 6.43
CA ILE A 145 -1.59 9.65 5.41
C ILE A 145 -1.43 10.88 4.51
N GLY A 146 -1.67 10.69 3.20
CA GLY A 146 -1.65 11.78 2.21
C GLY A 146 -0.41 11.81 1.32
N ASN A 147 0.63 11.06 1.63
CA ASN A 147 1.82 10.94 0.80
C ASN A 147 1.66 9.84 -0.26
N LEU A 148 2.11 10.12 -1.50
CA LEU A 148 2.12 9.12 -2.58
C LEU A 148 2.93 7.86 -2.22
N THR A 149 4.06 8.05 -1.53
CA THR A 149 4.88 6.93 -1.07
C THR A 149 4.15 6.07 -0.05
N SER A 150 3.43 6.68 0.90
CA SER A 150 2.65 5.93 1.90
C SER A 150 1.54 5.11 1.24
N GLN A 151 0.89 5.63 0.20
CA GLN A 151 -0.13 4.90 -0.56
C GLN A 151 0.46 3.69 -1.28
N LEU A 152 1.60 3.84 -1.94
CA LEU A 152 2.30 2.74 -2.58
C LEU A 152 2.79 1.71 -1.56
N PHE A 153 3.39 2.17 -0.47
CA PHE A 153 3.91 1.31 0.59
C PHE A 153 2.80 0.50 1.27
N SER A 154 1.62 1.09 1.47
CA SER A 154 0.48 0.35 2.00
C SER A 154 0.04 -0.78 1.07
N ASN A 155 0.00 -0.55 -0.24
CA ASN A 155 -0.32 -1.59 -1.20
C ASN A 155 0.75 -2.70 -1.22
N ILE A 156 2.04 -2.34 -1.17
CA ILE A 156 3.14 -3.31 -1.11
C ILE A 156 3.05 -4.15 0.17
N TYR A 157 2.75 -3.53 1.30
CA TYR A 157 2.61 -4.22 2.58
C TYR A 157 1.44 -5.23 2.56
N MET A 158 0.31 -4.85 1.96
CA MET A 158 -0.87 -5.70 1.85
C MET A 158 -0.73 -6.78 0.77
N ASP A 159 0.09 -6.58 -0.26
CA ASP A 159 0.19 -7.50 -1.40
C ASP A 159 0.52 -8.95 -0.98
N ARG A 160 1.32 -9.15 0.07
CA ARG A 160 1.60 -10.51 0.58
C ARG A 160 0.34 -11.20 1.07
N PHE A 161 -0.53 -10.46 1.76
CA PHE A 161 -1.82 -10.97 2.22
C PHE A 161 -2.75 -11.25 1.03
N ASP A 162 -2.82 -10.33 0.08
CA ASP A 162 -3.63 -10.48 -1.14
C ASP A 162 -3.19 -11.71 -1.95
N GLN A 163 -1.88 -11.91 -2.13
CA GLN A 163 -1.32 -13.07 -2.82
C GLN A 163 -1.64 -14.38 -2.08
N TRP A 164 -1.53 -14.38 -0.75
CA TRP A 164 -1.86 -15.55 0.08
C TRP A 164 -3.34 -15.88 -0.01
N MET A 165 -4.23 -14.90 0.12
CA MET A 165 -5.68 -15.09 -0.05
C MET A 165 -6.01 -15.71 -1.40
N LYS A 166 -5.38 -15.22 -2.47
CA LYS A 166 -5.69 -15.66 -3.83
C LYS A 166 -5.07 -17.00 -4.20
N ARG A 167 -3.85 -17.25 -3.78
CA ARG A 167 -3.07 -18.43 -4.25
C ARG A 167 -3.12 -19.60 -3.29
N GLU A 168 -3.04 -19.35 -1.97
CA GLU A 168 -3.00 -20.40 -0.96
C GLU A 168 -4.42 -20.76 -0.50
N LEU A 169 -5.20 -19.78 -0.06
CA LEU A 169 -6.58 -20.03 0.34
C LEU A 169 -7.51 -20.25 -0.84
N LYS A 170 -7.07 -19.92 -2.07
CA LYS A 170 -7.85 -20.08 -3.31
C LYS A 170 -9.26 -19.50 -3.20
N VAL A 171 -9.38 -18.39 -2.50
CA VAL A 171 -10.65 -17.65 -2.40
C VAL A 171 -11.08 -17.28 -3.81
N ARG A 172 -12.17 -17.84 -4.26
CA ARG A 172 -12.76 -17.48 -5.56
C ARG A 172 -13.51 -16.15 -5.40
N HIS A 173 -13.13 -15.21 -6.19
CA HIS A 173 -13.85 -13.94 -6.31
C HIS A 173 -14.95 -14.08 -7.35
#